data_5453a96e36657b4f8e5d5df42d128378
#
_entry.id   5453a96e36657b4f8e5d5df42d128378
#
_cell.length_a   1.000
_cell.length_b   1.000
_cell.length_c   1.000
_cell.angle_alpha   90.00
_cell.angle_beta   90.00
_cell.angle_gamma   90.00
#
_symmetry.space_group_name_H-M   'P 1'
#
loop_
_entity.id
_entity.type
_entity.pdbx_description
1 polymer ?
#
loop_
_entity_poly.entity_id
_entity_poly.type
_entity_poly.pdbx_seq_one_letter_code
_entity_poly.pdbx_strand_id
1 'polypeptide(L)'
;VEVSINGIPGQQSVRGYLGNSTKSRPKQSGNKSKGSPNRRRRRRPPQSEYPDDEGSLEVIPPDELEQSKDTMNLSELKTRPAAELVELGEKLGLEGLARSRKQDIIFSILKAHADQGEHIYGEGVLEILQDGFGFLMSADSSYLAGPDDIYVSPSQIRRFALRTGDTVSGLIRPPKDGERYFALLKVGQINFDAPENARSKVLFENLTPLFPKERLKLEQGNGSTEDLTARIIDMVAPIGKGQRGLIVSPPKAGKTILLQNIASAIAANTPDVDMIVLLIDERPEEVTEMQRTVRGEVVSSTFDEPASRHVQVAEMVIEKAKRLVEHKRDVVILLDSITRLARAYNTVVPSSGKVLTGGVDANALHRPKRFFGAARNIEEGGSLTILATALVDTGSKMDEVIYEEFKGTGNMELHLDRRIAEKRVFPAININRSGTRKEELLTDPAELQKMWVLRKVLHPMDELAA
;
A
#
# COMPACT_ATOMS: atom_id res chain seq x y z
N VAL A 1 -21.44 -55.41 20.89
CA VAL A 1 -22.85 -55.61 20.59
C VAL A 1 -23.09 -55.06 19.20
N GLU A 2 -23.23 -56.03 18.28
CA GLU A 2 -23.68 -55.87 16.90
C GLU A 2 -25.14 -55.47 16.84
N VAL A 3 -25.59 -54.86 15.74
CA VAL A 3 -26.70 -55.20 14.86
C VAL A 3 -26.85 -54.07 13.85
N SER A 4 -26.45 -54.20 12.58
CA SER A 4 -27.14 -54.66 11.35
C SER A 4 -28.20 -53.69 10.78
N ILE A 5 -27.88 -53.09 9.66
CA ILE A 5 -28.22 -53.33 8.21
C ILE A 5 -29.70 -53.14 7.85
N ASN A 6 -29.89 -52.30 6.80
CA ASN A 6 -30.81 -52.32 5.65
C ASN A 6 -31.36 -50.92 5.37
N GLY A 7 -31.47 -50.35 4.16
CA GLY A 7 -31.45 -50.89 2.84
C GLY A 7 -31.55 -49.75 1.80
N ILE A 8 -30.96 -49.95 0.67
CA ILE A 8 -31.10 -49.21 -0.59
C ILE A 8 -32.34 -49.79 -1.34
N PRO A 9 -33.09 -49.05 -2.24
CA PRO A 9 -32.65 -48.95 -3.59
C PRO A 9 -33.14 -47.68 -4.40
N GLY A 10 -32.52 -47.47 -5.54
CA GLY A 10 -33.12 -46.76 -6.65
C GLY A 10 -32.20 -46.01 -7.62
N GLN A 11 -31.43 -46.75 -8.43
CA GLN A 11 -30.84 -46.25 -9.65
C GLN A 11 -31.93 -46.00 -10.72
N GLN A 12 -31.80 -44.92 -11.48
CA GLN A 12 -32.17 -44.93 -12.92
C GLN A 12 -31.26 -44.03 -13.74
N SER A 13 -30.53 -44.69 -14.59
CA SER A 13 -29.76 -44.16 -15.70
C SER A 13 -30.69 -43.87 -16.88
N VAL A 14 -30.46 -42.79 -17.66
CA VAL A 14 -30.86 -42.72 -19.06
C VAL A 14 -29.72 -42.13 -19.88
N ARG A 15 -29.31 -42.97 -20.81
CA ARG A 15 -28.35 -42.70 -21.92
C ARG A 15 -29.01 -41.91 -23.07
N GLY A 16 -28.27 -40.97 -23.65
CA GLY A 16 -27.94 -40.86 -25.04
C GLY A 16 -29.04 -40.45 -26.04
N TYR A 17 -28.70 -39.44 -26.86
CA TYR A 17 -28.83 -39.60 -28.31
C TYR A 17 -28.00 -38.53 -29.05
N LEU A 18 -27.06 -39.00 -29.85
CA LEU A 18 -26.40 -38.32 -30.97
C LEU A 18 -27.36 -38.25 -32.16
N GLY A 19 -27.36 -37.16 -32.91
CA GLY A 19 -28.10 -37.02 -34.14
C GLY A 19 -27.60 -35.88 -35.03
N ASN A 20 -26.65 -36.20 -35.92
CA ASN A 20 -26.30 -35.42 -37.12
C ASN A 20 -27.45 -35.36 -38.12
N SER A 21 -27.73 -34.21 -38.73
CA SER A 21 -28.13 -34.21 -40.15
C SER A 21 -27.93 -32.85 -40.84
N THR A 22 -27.27 -32.93 -41.94
CA THR A 22 -26.99 -31.98 -43.03
C THR A 22 -28.19 -31.76 -43.96
N LYS A 23 -28.13 -30.63 -44.72
CA LYS A 23 -28.80 -30.26 -46.01
C LYS A 23 -29.79 -29.10 -45.85
N SER A 24 -29.92 -28.12 -46.71
CA SER A 24 -29.37 -27.74 -48.04
C SER A 24 -29.99 -26.37 -48.39
N ARG A 25 -29.27 -25.56 -49.15
CA ARG A 25 -29.77 -24.33 -49.83
C ARG A 25 -30.87 -24.62 -50.84
N PRO A 26 -31.72 -23.61 -51.20
CA PRO A 26 -31.69 -23.15 -52.59
C PRO A 26 -31.57 -21.64 -52.78
N LYS A 27 -31.04 -21.32 -53.97
CA LYS A 27 -30.92 -19.98 -54.58
C LYS A 27 -32.24 -19.61 -55.32
N GLN A 28 -32.52 -18.29 -55.40
CA GLN A 28 -33.00 -17.54 -56.58
C GLN A 28 -33.21 -16.09 -56.20
N SER A 29 -32.60 -15.17 -56.83
CA SER A 29 -32.72 -14.39 -58.08
C SER A 29 -33.55 -13.12 -57.93
N GLY A 30 -32.85 -11.98 -57.95
CA GLY A 30 -33.05 -10.83 -58.81
C GLY A 30 -34.23 -9.88 -58.57
N ASN A 31 -33.94 -8.64 -58.12
CA ASN A 31 -34.38 -7.53 -58.95
C ASN A 31 -33.63 -6.22 -58.62
N LYS A 32 -33.23 -5.48 -59.65
CA LYS A 32 -32.55 -4.17 -59.57
C LYS A 32 -33.59 -3.06 -59.45
N SER A 33 -33.43 -2.19 -58.46
CA SER A 33 -33.97 -0.84 -58.56
C SER A 33 -32.93 0.18 -58.11
N LYS A 34 -32.65 1.15 -58.99
CA LYS A 34 -31.75 2.28 -58.77
C LYS A 34 -32.38 3.28 -57.77
N GLY A 35 -31.67 3.58 -56.69
CA GLY A 35 -32.00 4.64 -55.77
C GLY A 35 -30.74 5.42 -55.37
N SER A 36 -30.82 6.73 -55.47
CA SER A 36 -29.80 7.75 -55.30
C SER A 36 -28.91 7.65 -54.06
N PRO A 37 -27.66 8.19 -54.05
CA PRO A 37 -26.76 8.10 -52.94
C PRO A 37 -27.16 9.08 -51.83
N ASN A 38 -27.80 8.55 -50.80
CA ASN A 38 -28.01 9.26 -49.55
C ASN A 38 -26.65 9.37 -48.86
N ARG A 39 -26.08 10.58 -48.75
CA ARG A 39 -24.94 10.94 -47.95
C ARG A 39 -25.22 10.52 -46.51
N ARG A 40 -24.83 9.31 -46.09
CA ARG A 40 -24.70 8.93 -44.68
C ARG A 40 -23.69 9.89 -44.04
N ARG A 41 -24.16 10.85 -43.22
CA ARG A 41 -23.34 11.52 -42.24
C ARG A 41 -22.62 10.43 -41.44
N ARG A 42 -21.28 10.30 -41.61
CA ARG A 42 -20.46 9.54 -40.69
C ARG A 42 -20.74 10.06 -39.30
N ARG A 43 -21.42 9.28 -38.47
CA ARG A 43 -21.43 9.51 -37.03
C ARG A 43 -19.96 9.47 -36.62
N ARG A 44 -19.46 10.57 -36.05
CA ARG A 44 -18.21 10.56 -35.31
C ARG A 44 -18.30 9.44 -34.27
N PRO A 45 -17.27 8.60 -34.10
CA PRO A 45 -17.21 7.67 -32.99
C PRO A 45 -17.36 8.48 -31.69
N PRO A 46 -17.94 7.93 -30.63
CA PRO A 46 -17.97 8.60 -29.34
C PRO A 46 -16.53 8.96 -28.97
N GLN A 47 -16.28 10.25 -28.64
CA GLN A 47 -15.01 10.69 -28.13
C GLN A 47 -14.72 9.85 -26.89
N SER A 48 -13.50 9.28 -26.79
CA SER A 48 -13.07 8.55 -25.61
C SER A 48 -13.02 9.51 -24.44
N GLU A 49 -13.53 9.11 -23.28
CA GLU A 49 -13.44 9.90 -22.04
C GLU A 49 -11.97 10.04 -21.55
N TYR A 50 -11.07 9.28 -22.14
CA TYR A 50 -9.65 9.24 -21.80
C TYR A 50 -8.81 10.00 -22.82
N PRO A 51 -7.71 10.62 -22.38
CA PRO A 51 -6.74 11.29 -23.25
C PRO A 51 -6.25 10.38 -24.37
N ASP A 52 -6.05 10.96 -25.57
CA ASP A 52 -5.46 10.24 -26.71
C ASP A 52 -4.02 9.80 -26.40
N ASP A 53 -3.58 8.67 -27.00
CA ASP A 53 -2.22 8.08 -26.85
C ASP A 53 -1.10 8.93 -27.50
N GLU A 54 -1.32 10.23 -27.63
CA GLU A 54 -0.34 11.21 -28.10
C GLU A 54 0.61 11.71 -27.00
N GLY A 55 0.70 10.99 -25.86
CA GLY A 55 1.65 11.32 -24.79
C GLY A 55 3.06 11.41 -25.37
N SER A 56 3.71 12.57 -25.20
CA SER A 56 5.08 12.76 -25.63
C SER A 56 5.96 11.71 -24.97
N LEU A 57 6.76 11.02 -25.77
CA LEU A 57 7.74 10.04 -25.27
C LEU A 57 9.02 10.75 -24.78
N GLU A 58 8.96 12.05 -24.54
CA GLU A 58 10.06 12.89 -24.13
C GLU A 58 10.32 12.77 -22.62
N VAL A 59 11.60 12.86 -22.29
CA VAL A 59 12.08 12.99 -20.91
C VAL A 59 12.36 14.48 -20.67
N ILE A 60 12.12 14.97 -19.48
CA ILE A 60 12.49 16.33 -19.09
C ILE A 60 14.01 16.35 -18.91
N PRO A 61 14.76 17.22 -19.62
CA PRO A 61 16.18 17.40 -19.38
C PRO A 61 16.45 17.85 -17.93
N PRO A 62 17.58 17.49 -17.32
CA PRO A 62 17.91 17.85 -15.94
C PRO A 62 17.82 19.36 -15.66
N ASP A 63 18.24 20.20 -16.63
CA ASP A 63 18.20 21.65 -16.52
C ASP A 63 16.77 22.22 -16.51
N GLU A 64 15.85 21.62 -17.26
CA GLU A 64 14.42 21.97 -17.23
C GLU A 64 13.73 21.44 -15.96
N LEU A 65 14.23 20.38 -15.38
CA LEU A 65 13.71 19.79 -14.14
C LEU A 65 13.95 20.74 -12.94
N GLU A 66 15.08 21.44 -12.90
CA GLU A 66 15.35 22.45 -11.87
C GLU A 66 14.48 23.69 -12.03
N GLN A 67 14.24 24.14 -13.25
CA GLN A 67 13.34 25.25 -13.55
C GLN A 67 11.85 24.90 -13.30
N SER A 68 11.48 23.62 -13.44
CA SER A 68 10.11 23.17 -13.17
C SER A 68 9.74 23.15 -11.69
N LYS A 69 10.70 23.31 -10.77
CA LYS A 69 10.45 23.47 -9.33
C LYS A 69 9.75 24.79 -8.98
N ASP A 70 9.90 25.82 -9.84
CA ASP A 70 9.22 27.11 -9.67
C ASP A 70 7.82 27.13 -10.32
N THR A 71 7.42 26.05 -11.00
CA THR A 71 6.09 25.91 -11.60
C THR A 71 5.08 25.38 -10.57
N MET A 72 3.78 25.60 -10.83
CA MET A 72 2.73 25.09 -9.93
C MET A 72 2.82 23.59 -9.78
N ASN A 73 2.98 23.12 -8.55
CA ASN A 73 3.11 21.69 -8.21
C ASN A 73 1.80 21.15 -7.65
N LEU A 74 1.23 20.13 -8.31
CA LEU A 74 0.01 19.46 -7.87
C LEU A 74 0.14 18.88 -6.46
N SER A 75 1.29 18.29 -6.12
CA SER A 75 1.53 17.69 -4.81
C SER A 75 1.50 18.76 -3.70
N GLU A 76 2.05 19.95 -3.96
CA GLU A 76 2.00 21.07 -3.01
C GLU A 76 0.55 21.56 -2.79
N LEU A 77 -0.25 21.66 -3.85
CA LEU A 77 -1.66 22.01 -3.70
C LEU A 77 -2.44 20.99 -2.86
N LYS A 78 -2.10 19.70 -3.00
CA LYS A 78 -2.75 18.61 -2.22
C LYS A 78 -2.45 18.70 -0.72
N THR A 79 -1.30 19.21 -0.31
CA THR A 79 -0.95 19.39 1.12
C THR A 79 -1.65 20.59 1.76
N ARG A 80 -2.06 21.61 0.97
CA ARG A 80 -2.69 22.82 1.51
C ARG A 80 -4.08 22.54 2.10
N PRO A 81 -4.47 23.26 3.19
CA PRO A 81 -5.83 23.23 3.72
C PRO A 81 -6.86 23.70 2.70
N ALA A 82 -8.10 23.17 2.77
CA ALA A 82 -9.15 23.54 1.83
C ALA A 82 -9.48 25.06 1.85
N ALA A 83 -9.35 25.73 2.99
CA ALA A 83 -9.58 27.17 3.10
C ALA A 83 -8.58 27.98 2.25
N GLU A 84 -7.29 27.63 2.30
CA GLU A 84 -6.26 28.29 1.49
C GLU A 84 -6.44 28.04 -0.02
N LEU A 85 -6.92 26.85 -0.39
CA LEU A 85 -7.22 26.53 -1.79
C LEU A 85 -8.41 27.36 -2.31
N VAL A 86 -9.43 27.59 -1.48
CA VAL A 86 -10.55 28.48 -1.86
C VAL A 86 -10.06 29.91 -2.11
N GLU A 87 -9.24 30.46 -1.20
CA GLU A 87 -8.66 31.79 -1.36
C GLU A 87 -7.77 31.90 -2.62
N LEU A 88 -6.99 30.84 -2.92
CA LEU A 88 -6.18 30.78 -4.13
C LEU A 88 -7.06 30.77 -5.39
N GLY A 89 -8.13 29.98 -5.37
CA GLY A 89 -9.07 29.91 -6.47
C GLY A 89 -9.82 31.24 -6.70
N GLU A 90 -10.21 31.93 -5.63
CA GLU A 90 -10.83 33.28 -5.73
C GLU A 90 -9.86 34.30 -6.35
N LYS A 91 -8.57 34.25 -6.02
CA LYS A 91 -7.53 35.07 -6.66
C LYS A 91 -7.38 34.80 -8.17
N LEU A 92 -7.68 33.56 -8.60
CA LEU A 92 -7.68 33.17 -10.02
C LEU A 92 -9.03 33.45 -10.71
N GLY A 93 -10.00 34.08 -10.01
CA GLY A 93 -11.31 34.43 -10.56
C GLY A 93 -12.31 33.28 -10.59
N LEU A 94 -12.11 32.21 -9.81
CA LEU A 94 -13.02 31.08 -9.72
C LEU A 94 -14.05 31.31 -8.61
N GLU A 95 -15.35 31.21 -8.94
CA GLU A 95 -16.42 31.41 -7.99
C GLU A 95 -17.04 30.08 -7.50
N GLY A 96 -17.59 30.07 -6.29
CA GLY A 96 -18.40 28.96 -5.77
C GLY A 96 -17.62 27.76 -5.25
N LEU A 97 -16.30 27.86 -5.07
CA LEU A 97 -15.42 26.76 -4.66
C LEU A 97 -15.68 26.25 -3.23
N ALA A 98 -16.19 27.09 -2.33
CA ALA A 98 -16.39 26.76 -0.92
C ALA A 98 -17.34 25.56 -0.66
N ARG A 99 -18.16 25.18 -1.66
CA ARG A 99 -19.10 24.04 -1.58
C ARG A 99 -18.60 22.80 -2.31
N SER A 100 -17.42 22.87 -2.94
CA SER A 100 -16.84 21.79 -3.72
C SER A 100 -15.94 20.91 -2.87
N ARG A 101 -15.71 19.68 -3.29
CA ARG A 101 -14.74 18.79 -2.64
C ARG A 101 -13.33 19.32 -2.87
N LYS A 102 -12.39 19.02 -1.96
CA LYS A 102 -10.99 19.45 -2.08
C LYS A 102 -10.39 19.11 -3.44
N GLN A 103 -10.62 17.90 -3.96
CA GLN A 103 -10.14 17.44 -5.26
C GLN A 103 -10.74 18.27 -6.43
N ASP A 104 -12.02 18.62 -6.37
CA ASP A 104 -12.67 19.44 -7.40
C ASP A 104 -12.13 20.87 -7.39
N ILE A 105 -11.79 21.41 -6.21
CA ILE A 105 -11.16 22.74 -6.07
C ILE A 105 -9.76 22.71 -6.73
N ILE A 106 -8.93 21.71 -6.40
CA ILE A 106 -7.59 21.54 -6.97
C ILE A 106 -7.69 21.42 -8.51
N PHE A 107 -8.59 20.59 -9.00
CA PHE A 107 -8.81 20.43 -10.45
C PHE A 107 -9.14 21.77 -11.13
N SER A 108 -10.04 22.58 -10.53
CA SER A 108 -10.43 23.87 -11.07
C SER A 108 -9.27 24.89 -11.08
N ILE A 109 -8.46 24.91 -10.02
CA ILE A 109 -7.27 25.76 -9.91
C ILE A 109 -6.25 25.40 -11.00
N LEU A 110 -5.94 24.11 -11.14
CA LEU A 110 -4.98 23.63 -12.14
C LEU A 110 -5.45 23.93 -13.56
N LYS A 111 -6.75 23.77 -13.82
CA LYS A 111 -7.32 24.10 -15.13
C LYS A 111 -7.17 25.58 -15.45
N ALA A 112 -7.50 26.47 -14.51
CA ALA A 112 -7.36 27.93 -14.69
C ALA A 112 -5.90 28.33 -14.92
N HIS A 113 -4.94 27.69 -14.23
CA HIS A 113 -3.51 27.94 -14.39
C HIS A 113 -3.00 27.49 -15.76
N ALA A 114 -3.43 26.33 -16.21
CA ALA A 114 -3.08 25.81 -17.53
C ALA A 114 -3.66 26.65 -18.66
N ASP A 115 -4.86 27.21 -18.50
CA ASP A 115 -5.47 28.13 -19.46
C ASP A 115 -4.67 29.45 -19.60
N GLN A 116 -3.84 29.79 -18.60
CA GLN A 116 -2.91 30.93 -18.65
C GLN A 116 -1.59 30.59 -19.35
N GLY A 117 -1.40 29.34 -19.79
CA GLY A 117 -0.23 28.87 -20.53
C GLY A 117 0.94 28.48 -19.64
N GLU A 118 0.75 28.33 -18.34
CA GLU A 118 1.80 27.92 -17.41
C GLU A 118 1.91 26.38 -17.34
N HIS A 119 3.15 25.91 -17.12
CA HIS A 119 3.40 24.49 -16.97
C HIS A 119 3.00 24.01 -15.58
N ILE A 120 2.43 22.82 -15.51
CA ILE A 120 2.05 22.16 -14.26
C ILE A 120 2.94 20.94 -14.08
N TYR A 121 3.51 20.81 -12.88
CA TYR A 121 4.25 19.64 -12.47
C TYR A 121 3.39 18.74 -11.61
N GLY A 122 3.38 17.43 -11.91
CA GLY A 122 2.60 16.46 -11.16
C GLY A 122 3.43 15.25 -10.77
N GLU A 123 3.10 14.68 -9.62
CA GLU A 123 3.68 13.46 -9.09
C GLU A 123 2.60 12.55 -8.55
N GLY A 124 2.81 11.25 -8.66
CA GLY A 124 1.91 10.25 -8.07
C GLY A 124 2.45 8.83 -8.22
N VAL A 125 1.74 7.91 -7.59
CA VAL A 125 2.03 6.48 -7.65
C VAL A 125 1.17 5.84 -8.72
N LEU A 126 1.79 5.12 -9.64
CA LEU A 126 1.12 4.54 -10.81
C LEU A 126 0.29 3.31 -10.43
N GLU A 127 -0.99 3.32 -10.78
CA GLU A 127 -1.84 2.12 -10.88
C GLU A 127 -2.12 1.84 -12.36
N ILE A 128 -1.74 0.64 -12.84
CA ILE A 128 -2.00 0.21 -14.21
C ILE A 128 -3.29 -0.61 -14.24
N LEU A 129 -4.22 -0.22 -15.10
CA LEU A 129 -5.49 -0.91 -15.29
C LEU A 129 -5.39 -2.03 -16.33
N GLN A 130 -6.41 -2.90 -16.38
CA GLN A 130 -6.43 -4.06 -17.28
C GLN A 130 -6.35 -3.69 -18.78
N ASP A 131 -6.82 -2.50 -19.13
CA ASP A 131 -6.78 -1.97 -20.50
C ASP A 131 -5.38 -1.46 -20.92
N GLY A 132 -4.39 -1.51 -20.01
CA GLY A 132 -3.00 -1.21 -20.30
C GLY A 132 -2.62 0.27 -20.17
N PHE A 133 -3.53 1.17 -19.84
CA PHE A 133 -3.25 2.53 -19.39
C PHE A 133 -3.21 2.59 -17.86
N GLY A 134 -2.80 3.72 -17.29
CA GLY A 134 -2.75 3.88 -15.83
C GLY A 134 -3.07 5.28 -15.37
N PHE A 135 -3.13 5.43 -14.04
CA PHE A 135 -3.28 6.71 -13.36
C PHE A 135 -2.21 6.89 -12.29
N LEU A 136 -1.70 8.12 -12.15
CA LEU A 136 -0.88 8.50 -11.01
C LEU A 136 -1.82 8.97 -9.91
N MET A 137 -1.84 8.22 -8.83
CA MET A 137 -2.68 8.46 -7.66
C MET A 137 -1.86 9.10 -6.54
N SER A 138 -2.50 9.93 -5.71
CA SER A 138 -1.82 10.60 -4.60
C SER A 138 -1.83 9.76 -3.33
N ALA A 139 -0.69 9.72 -2.64
CA ALA A 139 -0.58 9.17 -1.29
C ALA A 139 -1.38 10.01 -0.27
N ASP A 140 -1.47 11.33 -0.44
CA ASP A 140 -2.21 12.24 0.46
C ASP A 140 -3.71 11.93 0.49
N SER A 141 -4.27 11.41 -0.60
CA SER A 141 -5.64 10.90 -0.67
C SER A 141 -5.72 9.40 -0.36
N SER A 142 -4.67 8.80 0.16
CA SER A 142 -4.56 7.35 0.39
C SER A 142 -4.93 6.54 -0.86
N TYR A 143 -4.52 7.00 -2.04
CA TYR A 143 -4.82 6.40 -3.35
C TYR A 143 -6.32 6.28 -3.65
N LEU A 144 -7.12 7.25 -3.18
CA LEU A 144 -8.53 7.36 -3.57
C LEU A 144 -8.62 7.97 -4.96
N ALA A 145 -9.31 7.28 -5.87
CA ALA A 145 -9.52 7.77 -7.22
C ALA A 145 -10.26 9.12 -7.23
N GLY A 146 -9.76 10.08 -8.01
CA GLY A 146 -10.28 11.43 -8.07
C GLY A 146 -10.12 12.09 -9.44
N PRO A 147 -10.77 13.25 -9.67
CA PRO A 147 -10.64 14.00 -10.92
C PRO A 147 -9.24 14.61 -11.10
N ASP A 148 -8.45 14.67 -10.04
CA ASP A 148 -7.06 15.15 -9.99
C ASP A 148 -6.03 14.07 -10.26
N ASP A 149 -6.45 12.84 -10.61
CA ASP A 149 -5.55 11.78 -11.04
C ASP A 149 -5.01 12.08 -12.43
N ILE A 150 -3.74 11.69 -12.65
CA ILE A 150 -3.02 11.98 -13.89
C ILE A 150 -3.01 10.71 -14.75
N TYR A 151 -3.58 10.79 -15.93
CA TYR A 151 -3.57 9.71 -16.91
C TYR A 151 -2.17 9.44 -17.47
N VAL A 152 -1.79 8.18 -17.55
CA VAL A 152 -0.55 7.70 -18.18
C VAL A 152 -0.89 6.77 -19.33
N SER A 153 -0.38 7.10 -20.51
CA SER A 153 -0.70 6.36 -21.74
C SER A 153 -0.02 4.99 -21.79
N PRO A 154 -0.59 4.01 -22.54
CA PRO A 154 0.05 2.71 -22.75
C PRO A 154 1.42 2.81 -23.44
N SER A 155 1.65 3.81 -24.27
CA SER A 155 2.93 4.06 -24.93
C SER A 155 4.02 4.47 -23.94
N GLN A 156 3.69 5.36 -22.98
CA GLN A 156 4.61 5.77 -21.91
C GLN A 156 4.94 4.60 -20.99
N ILE A 157 3.91 3.83 -20.58
CA ILE A 157 4.09 2.63 -19.75
C ILE A 157 5.06 1.64 -20.41
N ARG A 158 4.89 1.36 -21.70
CA ARG A 158 5.80 0.46 -22.42
C ARG A 158 7.18 1.04 -22.62
N ARG A 159 7.28 2.36 -22.95
CA ARG A 159 8.58 3.00 -23.21
C ARG A 159 9.47 3.00 -21.99
N PHE A 160 8.94 3.35 -20.84
CA PHE A 160 9.70 3.46 -19.59
C PHE A 160 9.66 2.18 -18.74
N ALA A 161 9.02 1.11 -19.25
CA ALA A 161 8.82 -0.17 -18.52
C ALA A 161 8.20 0.03 -17.13
N LEU A 162 7.21 0.93 -17.05
CA LEU A 162 6.54 1.27 -15.79
C LEU A 162 5.70 0.10 -15.29
N ARG A 163 5.60 0.01 -13.97
CA ARG A 163 4.80 -0.99 -13.26
C ARG A 163 3.94 -0.32 -12.20
N THR A 164 2.88 -1.00 -11.80
CA THR A 164 2.08 -0.55 -10.64
C THR A 164 2.98 -0.40 -9.42
N GLY A 165 2.82 0.73 -8.73
CA GLY A 165 3.64 1.11 -7.57
C GLY A 165 4.82 2.03 -7.90
N ASP A 166 5.21 2.22 -9.19
CA ASP A 166 6.22 3.20 -9.53
C ASP A 166 5.73 4.62 -9.20
N THR A 167 6.55 5.37 -8.49
CA THR A 167 6.34 6.81 -8.27
C THR A 167 6.87 7.55 -9.47
N VAL A 168 5.99 8.25 -10.19
CA VAL A 168 6.36 8.96 -11.43
C VAL A 168 6.05 10.44 -11.25
N SER A 169 7.00 11.28 -11.61
CA SER A 169 6.85 12.73 -11.62
C SER A 169 7.18 13.31 -12.99
N GLY A 170 6.55 14.43 -13.34
CA GLY A 170 6.78 15.07 -14.63
C GLY A 170 5.81 16.19 -14.95
N LEU A 171 5.92 16.72 -16.17
CA LEU A 171 5.01 17.74 -16.66
C LEU A 171 3.68 17.12 -17.08
N ILE A 172 2.59 17.75 -16.70
CA ILE A 172 1.23 17.35 -17.04
C ILE A 172 0.54 18.41 -17.89
N ARG A 173 -0.40 17.99 -18.72
CA ARG A 173 -1.27 18.86 -19.50
C ARG A 173 -2.71 18.80 -19.01
N PRO A 174 -3.45 19.88 -19.16
CA PRO A 174 -4.88 19.90 -18.86
C PRO A 174 -5.65 18.98 -19.81
N PRO A 175 -6.87 18.55 -19.38
CA PRO A 175 -7.77 17.79 -20.24
C PRO A 175 -8.19 18.60 -21.47
N LYS A 176 -8.17 17.98 -22.65
CA LYS A 176 -8.73 18.52 -23.89
C LYS A 176 -10.26 18.41 -23.89
N ASP A 177 -10.94 19.03 -24.86
CA ASP A 177 -12.38 18.91 -25.03
C ASP A 177 -12.81 17.44 -25.14
N GLY A 178 -13.61 17.00 -24.16
CA GLY A 178 -14.11 15.63 -24.07
C GLY A 178 -13.28 14.69 -23.17
N GLU A 179 -12.10 15.09 -22.71
CA GLU A 179 -11.31 14.37 -21.73
C GLU A 179 -11.70 14.76 -20.30
N ARG A 180 -11.50 13.86 -19.34
CA ARG A 180 -11.86 14.10 -17.93
C ARG A 180 -10.65 14.31 -17.03
N TYR A 181 -9.47 13.82 -17.41
CA TYR A 181 -8.28 13.77 -16.57
C TYR A 181 -7.13 14.58 -17.15
N PHE A 182 -6.27 15.07 -16.26
CA PHE A 182 -4.95 15.55 -16.66
C PHE A 182 -4.16 14.39 -17.29
N ALA A 183 -3.25 14.67 -18.18
CA ALA A 183 -2.40 13.66 -18.82
C ALA A 183 -0.93 13.95 -18.60
N LEU A 184 -0.14 12.93 -18.31
CA LEU A 184 1.32 13.02 -18.24
C LEU A 184 1.87 13.37 -19.63
N LEU A 185 2.54 14.51 -19.75
CA LEU A 185 3.13 15.00 -21.00
C LEU A 185 4.57 14.54 -21.16
N LYS A 186 5.43 14.84 -20.17
CA LYS A 186 6.84 14.44 -20.15
C LYS A 186 7.18 13.80 -18.81
N VAL A 187 7.95 12.72 -18.84
CA VAL A 187 8.44 12.05 -17.61
C VAL A 187 9.70 12.76 -17.13
N GLY A 188 9.71 13.14 -15.85
CA GLY A 188 10.85 13.76 -15.19
C GLY A 188 11.68 12.74 -14.43
N GLN A 189 11.05 12.07 -13.44
CA GLN A 189 11.70 11.06 -12.60
C GLN A 189 10.82 9.83 -12.43
N ILE A 190 11.45 8.70 -12.16
CA ILE A 190 10.78 7.43 -11.80
C ILE A 190 11.44 6.92 -10.53
N ASN A 191 10.67 6.81 -9.43
CA ASN A 191 11.15 6.43 -8.10
C ASN A 191 12.33 7.29 -7.63
N PHE A 192 12.25 8.61 -7.90
CA PHE A 192 13.26 9.62 -7.56
C PHE A 192 14.60 9.46 -8.32
N ASP A 193 14.63 8.68 -9.37
CA ASP A 193 15.79 8.44 -10.22
C ASP A 193 15.52 8.83 -11.68
N ALA A 194 16.58 8.95 -12.49
CA ALA A 194 16.46 9.26 -13.91
C ALA A 194 15.69 8.13 -14.65
N PRO A 195 14.81 8.48 -15.61
CA PRO A 195 13.98 7.49 -16.32
C PRO A 195 14.76 6.43 -17.08
N GLU A 196 16.01 6.72 -17.46
CA GLU A 196 16.91 5.78 -18.15
C GLU A 196 17.27 4.58 -17.27
N ASN A 197 17.41 4.80 -15.95
CA ASN A 197 17.76 3.77 -14.97
C ASN A 197 16.62 2.79 -14.71
N ALA A 198 15.37 3.22 -14.92
CA ALA A 198 14.20 2.40 -14.68
C ALA A 198 14.15 1.08 -15.48
N ARG A 199 14.80 1.03 -16.66
CA ARG A 199 14.83 -0.17 -17.49
C ARG A 199 15.85 -1.21 -17.07
N SER A 200 16.92 -0.80 -16.39
CA SER A 200 18.04 -1.68 -15.99
C SER A 200 17.87 -2.28 -14.61
N LYS A 201 16.78 -1.96 -13.88
CA LYS A 201 16.54 -2.44 -12.52
C LYS A 201 16.25 -3.94 -12.49
N VAL A 202 16.75 -4.62 -11.45
CA VAL A 202 16.41 -6.00 -11.16
C VAL A 202 15.06 -6.03 -10.47
N LEU A 203 14.16 -6.92 -10.92
CA LEU A 203 12.83 -7.06 -10.32
C LEU A 203 12.92 -7.56 -8.89
N PHE A 204 12.05 -7.07 -8.01
CA PHE A 204 12.02 -7.41 -6.59
C PHE A 204 12.00 -8.93 -6.34
N GLU A 205 11.28 -9.68 -7.17
CA GLU A 205 11.16 -11.14 -7.07
C GLU A 205 12.48 -11.87 -7.36
N ASN A 206 13.39 -11.24 -8.08
CA ASN A 206 14.70 -11.80 -8.48
C ASN A 206 15.85 -11.36 -7.56
N LEU A 207 15.57 -10.45 -6.60
CA LEU A 207 16.58 -9.98 -5.66
C LEU A 207 16.89 -11.05 -4.60
N THR A 208 18.17 -11.15 -4.19
CA THR A 208 18.66 -12.16 -3.25
C THR A 208 18.32 -11.79 -1.81
N PRO A 209 17.44 -12.54 -1.10
CA PRO A 209 17.05 -12.20 0.27
C PRO A 209 18.11 -12.61 1.30
N LEU A 210 18.41 -11.69 2.20
CA LEU A 210 19.30 -11.90 3.35
C LEU A 210 18.58 -11.74 4.68
N PHE A 211 19.20 -12.24 5.76
CA PHE A 211 18.79 -11.84 7.11
C PHE A 211 19.14 -10.37 7.37
N PRO A 212 18.38 -9.69 8.25
CA PRO A 212 18.74 -8.37 8.75
C PRO A 212 20.16 -8.39 9.36
N LYS A 213 21.02 -7.47 8.93
CA LYS A 213 22.40 -7.32 9.43
C LYS A 213 22.66 -5.91 9.96
N GLU A 214 21.91 -4.94 9.51
CA GLU A 214 22.01 -3.53 9.92
C GLU A 214 20.85 -3.19 10.85
N ARG A 215 21.20 -2.76 12.07
CA ARG A 215 20.20 -2.44 13.10
C ARG A 215 19.57 -1.07 12.82
N LEU A 216 18.25 -1.00 12.90
CA LEU A 216 17.50 0.24 13.03
C LEU A 216 17.47 0.60 14.51
N LYS A 217 18.47 1.38 14.96
CA LYS A 217 18.57 1.81 16.37
C LYS A 217 17.45 2.78 16.69
N LEU A 218 16.71 2.50 17.76
CA LEU A 218 15.60 3.34 18.18
C LEU A 218 16.01 4.32 19.29
N GLU A 219 16.87 3.92 20.22
CA GLU A 219 17.31 4.76 21.34
C GLU A 219 18.06 6.00 20.84
N GLN A 220 17.67 7.20 21.33
CA GLN A 220 18.27 8.48 21.00
C GLN A 220 19.23 8.99 22.10
N GLY A 221 19.12 8.45 23.32
CA GLY A 221 19.96 8.85 24.47
C GLY A 221 19.54 10.16 25.13
N ASN A 222 18.32 10.64 24.89
CA ASN A 222 17.79 11.89 25.44
C ASN A 222 17.15 11.74 26.83
N GLY A 223 16.94 10.51 27.30
CA GLY A 223 16.39 10.20 28.64
C GLY A 223 14.89 10.45 28.77
N SER A 224 14.17 10.72 27.71
CA SER A 224 12.70 10.87 27.72
C SER A 224 11.98 9.53 27.94
N THR A 225 10.67 9.57 28.25
CA THR A 225 9.82 8.37 28.39
C THR A 225 9.70 7.60 27.07
N GLU A 226 9.73 8.33 25.96
CA GLU A 226 9.70 7.74 24.60
C GLU A 226 11.01 7.04 24.31
N ASP A 227 12.13 7.62 24.72
CA ASP A 227 13.47 7.04 24.60
C ASP A 227 13.63 5.79 25.48
N LEU A 228 13.01 5.75 26.65
CA LEU A 228 12.94 4.55 27.47
C LEU A 228 12.24 3.41 26.73
N THR A 229 11.12 3.70 26.06
CA THR A 229 10.42 2.72 25.22
C THR A 229 11.33 2.19 24.11
N ALA A 230 12.01 3.10 23.41
CA ALA A 230 12.96 2.79 22.34
C ALA A 230 14.11 1.90 22.84
N ARG A 231 14.69 2.25 23.99
CA ARG A 231 15.75 1.49 24.64
C ARG A 231 15.32 0.08 25.05
N ILE A 232 14.11 -0.07 25.61
CA ILE A 232 13.58 -1.40 25.98
C ILE A 232 13.44 -2.28 24.72
N ILE A 233 12.89 -1.74 23.63
CA ILE A 233 12.76 -2.48 22.37
C ILE A 233 14.13 -2.90 21.85
N ASP A 234 15.08 -1.97 21.84
CA ASP A 234 16.45 -2.20 21.40
C ASP A 234 17.16 -3.33 22.18
N MET A 235 16.87 -3.46 23.48
CA MET A 235 17.44 -4.52 24.32
C MET A 235 16.68 -5.84 24.24
N VAL A 236 15.37 -5.81 24.02
CA VAL A 236 14.51 -7.00 24.12
C VAL A 236 14.24 -7.62 22.75
N ALA A 237 14.00 -6.80 21.74
CA ALA A 237 13.65 -7.23 20.41
C ALA A 237 14.24 -6.26 19.36
N PRO A 238 15.57 -6.26 19.16
CA PRO A 238 16.22 -5.35 18.22
C PRO A 238 15.65 -5.51 16.82
N ILE A 239 15.46 -4.38 16.14
CA ILE A 239 14.90 -4.32 14.79
C ILE A 239 16.03 -4.06 13.80
N GLY A 240 16.05 -4.80 12.70
CA GLY A 240 17.01 -4.59 11.62
C GLY A 240 16.35 -4.27 10.29
N LYS A 241 17.11 -3.69 9.37
CA LYS A 241 16.69 -3.47 7.98
C LYS A 241 16.34 -4.80 7.32
N GLY A 242 15.12 -4.92 6.82
CA GLY A 242 14.59 -6.19 6.28
C GLY A 242 13.85 -7.07 7.30
N GLN A 243 13.55 -6.56 8.50
CA GLN A 243 12.85 -7.28 9.56
C GLN A 243 11.39 -7.57 9.21
N ARG A 244 10.90 -8.77 9.55
CA ARG A 244 9.47 -9.12 9.59
C ARG A 244 9.03 -9.19 11.05
N GLY A 245 8.60 -8.05 11.61
CA GLY A 245 8.26 -7.93 13.02
C GLY A 245 6.75 -7.98 13.25
N LEU A 246 6.33 -8.77 14.25
CA LEU A 246 4.98 -8.73 14.78
C LEU A 246 4.95 -8.02 16.13
N ILE A 247 4.13 -7.00 16.23
CA ILE A 247 3.80 -6.33 17.49
C ILE A 247 2.46 -6.90 17.97
N VAL A 248 2.54 -7.86 18.89
CA VAL A 248 1.39 -8.60 19.40
C VAL A 248 0.74 -7.81 20.51
N SER A 249 -0.48 -7.35 20.31
CA SER A 249 -1.14 -6.43 21.22
C SER A 249 -2.56 -6.88 21.58
N PRO A 250 -2.86 -7.04 22.87
CA PRO A 250 -4.24 -7.08 23.33
C PRO A 250 -4.87 -5.68 23.27
N PRO A 251 -6.20 -5.57 23.28
CA PRO A 251 -6.88 -4.28 23.31
C PRO A 251 -6.46 -3.43 24.51
N LYS A 252 -6.29 -2.11 24.28
CA LYS A 252 -5.94 -1.10 25.30
C LYS A 252 -4.56 -1.27 25.96
N ALA A 253 -3.61 -1.90 25.30
CA ALA A 253 -2.24 -2.06 25.79
C ALA A 253 -1.24 -0.97 25.36
N GLY A 254 -1.69 0.09 24.68
CA GLY A 254 -0.83 1.20 24.24
C GLY A 254 -0.19 1.00 22.86
N LYS A 255 -0.80 0.15 22.01
CA LYS A 255 -0.33 -0.17 20.64
C LYS A 255 0.00 1.06 19.80
N THR A 256 -0.92 2.02 19.70
CA THR A 256 -0.80 3.21 18.85
C THR A 256 0.37 4.09 19.27
N ILE A 257 0.51 4.35 20.57
CA ILE A 257 1.63 5.14 21.15
C ILE A 257 2.97 4.44 20.88
N LEU A 258 3.01 3.11 21.01
CA LEU A 258 4.22 2.34 20.72
C LEU A 258 4.63 2.48 19.25
N LEU A 259 3.70 2.41 18.31
CA LEU A 259 3.98 2.62 16.89
C LEU A 259 4.45 4.04 16.59
N GLN A 260 3.86 5.06 17.22
CA GLN A 260 4.28 6.45 17.10
C GLN A 260 5.72 6.63 17.60
N ASN A 261 6.07 6.03 18.75
CA ASN A 261 7.42 6.09 19.30
C ASN A 261 8.44 5.41 18.36
N ILE A 262 8.11 4.23 17.82
CA ILE A 262 8.95 3.52 16.84
C ILE A 262 9.14 4.39 15.59
N ALA A 263 8.05 4.94 15.05
CA ALA A 263 8.10 5.79 13.86
C ALA A 263 8.97 7.04 14.07
N SER A 264 8.77 7.73 15.19
CA SER A 264 9.54 8.94 15.53
C SER A 264 11.02 8.63 15.74
N ALA A 265 11.33 7.50 16.38
CA ALA A 265 12.70 7.05 16.61
C ALA A 265 13.42 6.69 15.29
N ILE A 266 12.77 5.97 14.38
CA ILE A 266 13.34 5.66 13.06
C ILE A 266 13.57 6.93 12.25
N ALA A 267 12.59 7.84 12.21
CA ALA A 267 12.72 9.10 11.48
C ALA A 267 13.84 10.01 12.02
N ALA A 268 14.11 9.94 13.32
CA ALA A 268 15.18 10.73 13.95
C ALA A 268 16.57 10.12 13.73
N ASN A 269 16.69 8.79 13.87
CA ASN A 269 17.98 8.10 13.84
C ASN A 269 18.41 7.65 12.45
N THR A 270 17.45 7.46 11.53
CA THR A 270 17.70 6.94 10.18
C THR A 270 16.86 7.73 9.14
N PRO A 271 17.20 9.01 8.89
CA PRO A 271 16.41 9.89 8.04
C PRO A 271 16.37 9.47 6.56
N ASP A 272 17.29 8.62 6.12
CA ASP A 272 17.40 8.13 4.73
C ASP A 272 16.41 6.99 4.42
N VAL A 273 15.69 6.51 5.43
CA VAL A 273 14.69 5.44 5.26
C VAL A 273 13.35 6.01 4.80
N ASP A 274 12.81 5.44 3.75
CA ASP A 274 11.43 5.73 3.32
C ASP A 274 10.43 5.05 4.25
N MET A 275 9.75 5.83 5.08
CA MET A 275 8.79 5.30 6.04
C MET A 275 7.36 5.47 5.54
N ILE A 276 6.60 4.36 5.54
CA ILE A 276 5.18 4.30 5.19
C ILE A 276 4.41 3.74 6.39
N VAL A 277 3.45 4.51 6.89
CA VAL A 277 2.51 4.04 7.91
C VAL A 277 1.21 3.67 7.22
N LEU A 278 0.82 2.40 7.32
CA LEU A 278 -0.40 1.87 6.71
C LEU A 278 -1.43 1.53 7.80
N LEU A 279 -2.51 2.30 7.83
CA LEU A 279 -3.60 2.15 8.79
C LEU A 279 -4.82 1.51 8.11
N ILE A 280 -5.21 0.31 8.55
CA ILE A 280 -6.32 -0.45 7.96
C ILE A 280 -7.43 -0.64 8.97
N ASP A 281 -8.63 -0.17 8.63
CA ASP A 281 -9.84 -0.29 9.47
C ASP A 281 -9.64 0.40 10.84
N GLU A 282 -8.85 1.48 10.88
CA GLU A 282 -8.62 2.31 12.06
C GLU A 282 -9.56 3.52 12.08
N ARG A 283 -9.59 4.25 13.20
CA ARG A 283 -10.48 5.39 13.39
C ARG A 283 -9.91 6.64 12.75
N PRO A 284 -10.77 7.53 12.17
CA PRO A 284 -10.31 8.78 11.54
C PRO A 284 -9.50 9.68 12.48
N GLU A 285 -9.84 9.72 13.78
CA GLU A 285 -9.08 10.48 14.78
C GLU A 285 -7.68 9.93 15.00
N GLU A 286 -7.49 8.60 15.00
CA GLU A 286 -6.18 7.95 15.13
C GLU A 286 -5.33 8.19 13.86
N VAL A 287 -5.96 8.21 12.69
CA VAL A 287 -5.30 8.58 11.43
C VAL A 287 -4.76 10.01 11.48
N THR A 288 -5.60 10.95 11.89
CA THR A 288 -5.21 12.37 11.99
C THR A 288 -4.08 12.58 13.00
N GLU A 289 -4.12 11.88 14.13
CA GLU A 289 -3.06 11.93 15.14
C GLU A 289 -1.73 11.41 14.57
N MET A 290 -1.78 10.26 13.86
CA MET A 290 -0.60 9.67 13.22
C MET A 290 0.00 10.61 12.16
N GLN A 291 -0.83 11.22 11.32
CA GLN A 291 -0.40 12.20 10.31
C GLN A 291 0.29 13.43 10.91
N ARG A 292 -0.11 13.85 12.11
CA ARG A 292 0.50 15.00 12.80
C ARG A 292 1.79 14.67 13.54
N THR A 293 1.93 13.43 13.98
CA THR A 293 3.02 13.01 14.86
C THR A 293 4.19 12.40 14.08
N VAL A 294 3.90 11.67 12.99
CA VAL A 294 4.91 10.87 12.28
C VAL A 294 5.45 11.63 11.07
N ARG A 295 6.78 11.66 10.94
CA ARG A 295 7.47 12.12 9.73
C ARG A 295 7.63 10.96 8.75
N GLY A 296 6.65 10.80 7.89
CA GLY A 296 6.60 9.73 6.89
C GLY A 296 5.30 9.79 6.13
N GLU A 297 5.15 8.94 5.13
CA GLU A 297 3.91 8.82 4.39
C GLU A 297 2.88 8.06 5.21
N VAL A 298 1.72 8.67 5.50
CA VAL A 298 0.61 8.02 6.22
C VAL A 298 -0.52 7.73 5.24
N VAL A 299 -0.74 6.47 4.98
CA VAL A 299 -1.79 5.95 4.10
C VAL A 299 -2.82 5.21 4.94
N SER A 300 -4.08 5.48 4.73
CA SER A 300 -5.14 4.92 5.55
C SER A 300 -6.35 4.47 4.75
N SER A 301 -7.06 3.50 5.31
CA SER A 301 -8.42 3.16 4.94
C SER A 301 -9.19 2.92 6.23
N THR A 302 -10.13 3.84 6.54
CA THR A 302 -10.83 3.91 7.81
C THR A 302 -11.97 2.91 7.90
N PHE A 303 -12.50 2.66 9.11
CA PHE A 303 -13.50 1.61 9.37
C PHE A 303 -14.83 1.80 8.65
N ASP A 304 -15.13 3.00 8.17
CA ASP A 304 -16.31 3.35 7.39
C ASP A 304 -16.20 3.00 5.89
N GLU A 305 -14.98 2.64 5.43
CA GLU A 305 -14.75 2.22 4.06
C GLU A 305 -14.96 0.70 3.87
N PRO A 306 -15.32 0.25 2.65
CA PRO A 306 -15.53 -1.17 2.38
C PRO A 306 -14.22 -1.98 2.40
N ALA A 307 -14.31 -3.28 2.73
CA ALA A 307 -13.17 -4.18 2.79
C ALA A 307 -12.33 -4.24 1.49
N SER A 308 -12.95 -4.04 0.32
CA SER A 308 -12.26 -3.95 -0.97
C SER A 308 -11.28 -2.77 -1.02
N ARG A 309 -11.64 -1.65 -0.37
CA ARG A 309 -10.77 -0.48 -0.28
C ARG A 309 -9.54 -0.75 0.58
N HIS A 310 -9.72 -1.43 1.74
CA HIS A 310 -8.60 -1.84 2.60
C HIS A 310 -7.58 -2.69 1.84
N VAL A 311 -8.07 -3.62 1.01
CA VAL A 311 -7.23 -4.48 0.16
C VAL A 311 -6.50 -3.67 -0.90
N GLN A 312 -7.20 -2.78 -1.63
CA GLN A 312 -6.63 -1.96 -2.68
C GLN A 312 -5.48 -1.08 -2.15
N VAL A 313 -5.71 -0.37 -1.05
CA VAL A 313 -4.71 0.49 -0.42
C VAL A 313 -3.46 -0.32 0.00
N ALA A 314 -3.66 -1.48 0.62
CA ALA A 314 -2.55 -2.34 1.02
C ALA A 314 -1.76 -2.88 -0.19
N GLU A 315 -2.43 -3.25 -1.29
CA GLU A 315 -1.77 -3.68 -2.52
C GLU A 315 -0.97 -2.54 -3.16
N MET A 316 -1.47 -1.31 -3.17
CA MET A 316 -0.73 -0.14 -3.66
C MET A 316 0.52 0.14 -2.84
N VAL A 317 0.40 0.13 -1.50
CA VAL A 317 1.54 0.37 -0.59
C VAL A 317 2.64 -0.68 -0.78
N ILE A 318 2.30 -1.95 -0.85
CA ILE A 318 3.32 -3.00 -1.00
C ILE A 318 4.00 -2.96 -2.37
N GLU A 319 3.26 -2.66 -3.44
CA GLU A 319 3.86 -2.52 -4.76
C GLU A 319 4.76 -1.27 -4.84
N LYS A 320 4.36 -0.13 -4.25
CA LYS A 320 5.23 1.04 -4.11
C LYS A 320 6.51 0.70 -3.36
N ALA A 321 6.41 0.07 -2.20
CA ALA A 321 7.56 -0.32 -1.41
C ALA A 321 8.53 -1.23 -2.18
N LYS A 322 8.03 -2.21 -2.93
CA LYS A 322 8.86 -3.06 -3.80
C LYS A 322 9.58 -2.25 -4.88
N ARG A 323 8.89 -1.26 -5.50
CA ARG A 323 9.51 -0.41 -6.53
C ARG A 323 10.65 0.42 -5.96
N LEU A 324 10.47 1.02 -4.77
CA LEU A 324 11.53 1.76 -4.08
C LEU A 324 12.74 0.87 -3.77
N VAL A 325 12.50 -0.35 -3.30
CA VAL A 325 13.57 -1.32 -3.02
C VAL A 325 14.32 -1.77 -4.28
N GLU A 326 13.65 -1.90 -5.44
CA GLU A 326 14.32 -2.14 -6.72
C GLU A 326 15.31 -1.02 -7.11
N HIS A 327 15.11 0.19 -6.56
CA HIS A 327 16.03 1.33 -6.66
C HIS A 327 17.01 1.43 -5.47
N LYS A 328 17.23 0.31 -4.75
CA LYS A 328 18.17 0.18 -3.62
C LYS A 328 17.86 1.08 -2.43
N ARG A 329 16.60 1.49 -2.26
CA ARG A 329 16.16 2.27 -1.11
C ARG A 329 15.79 1.36 0.05
N ASP A 330 15.99 1.85 1.26
CA ASP A 330 15.55 1.19 2.48
C ASP A 330 14.13 1.66 2.82
N VAL A 331 13.18 0.74 2.90
CA VAL A 331 11.77 1.04 3.15
C VAL A 331 11.32 0.38 4.44
N VAL A 332 10.61 1.14 5.28
CA VAL A 332 9.95 0.63 6.49
C VAL A 332 8.45 0.83 6.37
N ILE A 333 7.69 -0.26 6.48
CA ILE A 333 6.23 -0.22 6.58
C ILE A 333 5.83 -0.51 8.02
N LEU A 334 5.10 0.42 8.64
CA LEU A 334 4.40 0.21 9.89
C LEU A 334 2.93 -0.06 9.60
N LEU A 335 2.49 -1.30 9.81
CA LEU A 335 1.12 -1.73 9.49
C LEU A 335 0.27 -1.87 10.74
N ASP A 336 -0.77 -1.11 10.87
CA ASP A 336 -1.80 -1.24 11.88
C ASP A 336 -3.19 -1.48 11.24
N SER A 337 -3.74 -2.71 11.22
CA SER A 337 -3.17 -3.95 11.70
C SER A 337 -3.24 -5.09 10.64
N ILE A 338 -2.33 -6.04 10.74
CA ILE A 338 -2.34 -7.24 9.87
C ILE A 338 -3.60 -8.09 10.11
N THR A 339 -4.12 -8.11 11.34
CA THR A 339 -5.35 -8.84 11.69
C THR A 339 -6.55 -8.29 10.92
N ARG A 340 -6.70 -6.96 10.88
CA ARG A 340 -7.79 -6.30 10.15
C ARG A 340 -7.62 -6.43 8.64
N LEU A 341 -6.39 -6.33 8.14
CA LEU A 341 -6.09 -6.59 6.73
C LEU A 341 -6.46 -8.02 6.33
N ALA A 342 -6.12 -9.02 7.16
CA ALA A 342 -6.49 -10.41 6.91
C ALA A 342 -8.01 -10.63 6.93
N ARG A 343 -8.74 -9.95 7.81
CA ARG A 343 -10.22 -9.96 7.83
C ARG A 343 -10.80 -9.36 6.54
N ALA A 344 -10.23 -8.24 6.05
CA ALA A 344 -10.65 -7.61 4.80
C ALA A 344 -10.46 -8.56 3.61
N TYR A 345 -9.31 -9.24 3.52
CA TYR A 345 -9.09 -10.26 2.50
C TYR A 345 -10.05 -11.43 2.62
N ASN A 346 -10.38 -11.88 3.84
CA ASN A 346 -11.36 -12.96 4.06
C ASN A 346 -12.77 -12.59 3.57
N THR A 347 -13.10 -11.29 3.57
CA THR A 347 -14.38 -10.78 3.06
C THR A 347 -14.38 -10.66 1.53
N VAL A 348 -13.25 -10.26 0.92
CA VAL A 348 -13.15 -9.92 -0.50
C VAL A 348 -12.83 -11.13 -1.39
N VAL A 349 -12.05 -12.09 -0.87
CA VAL A 349 -11.62 -13.25 -1.65
C VAL A 349 -12.82 -14.16 -1.96
N PRO A 350 -13.00 -14.61 -3.20
CA PRO A 350 -14.04 -15.59 -3.55
C PRO A 350 -13.91 -16.84 -2.67
N SER A 351 -15.03 -17.32 -2.14
CA SER A 351 -15.04 -18.49 -1.25
C SER A 351 -14.48 -19.72 -1.94
N SER A 352 -13.49 -20.35 -1.30
CA SER A 352 -12.92 -21.63 -1.77
C SER A 352 -13.82 -22.84 -1.50
N GLY A 353 -14.87 -22.67 -0.70
CA GLY A 353 -15.69 -23.74 -0.14
C GLY A 353 -15.02 -24.52 1.01
N LYS A 354 -13.78 -24.16 1.39
CA LYS A 354 -13.03 -24.75 2.50
C LYS A 354 -12.79 -23.69 3.56
N VAL A 355 -13.47 -23.81 4.68
CA VAL A 355 -13.38 -22.88 5.81
C VAL A 355 -12.54 -23.52 6.91
N LEU A 356 -11.51 -22.82 7.36
CA LEU A 356 -10.67 -23.18 8.50
C LEU A 356 -11.39 -22.82 9.81
N THR A 357 -10.85 -23.29 10.92
CA THR A 357 -11.30 -22.89 12.27
C THR A 357 -11.38 -21.37 12.39
N GLY A 358 -12.38 -20.85 13.07
CA GLY A 358 -12.58 -19.40 13.21
C GLY A 358 -13.25 -18.70 12.00
N GLY A 359 -13.70 -19.45 10.98
CA GLY A 359 -14.42 -18.86 9.84
C GLY A 359 -13.50 -18.23 8.78
N VAL A 360 -12.23 -18.62 8.72
CA VAL A 360 -11.26 -18.14 7.75
C VAL A 360 -11.31 -19.01 6.50
N ASP A 361 -11.50 -18.43 5.31
CA ASP A 361 -11.37 -19.17 4.05
C ASP A 361 -9.93 -19.61 3.82
N ALA A 362 -9.72 -20.82 3.30
CA ALA A 362 -8.40 -21.40 3.10
C ALA A 362 -7.48 -20.53 2.20
N ASN A 363 -8.05 -19.75 1.28
CA ASN A 363 -7.30 -18.87 0.38
C ASN A 363 -7.12 -17.44 0.92
N ALA A 364 -7.86 -17.05 1.96
CA ALA A 364 -7.92 -15.67 2.44
C ALA A 364 -6.56 -15.14 2.95
N LEU A 365 -5.78 -16.00 3.62
CA LEU A 365 -4.52 -15.60 4.23
C LEU A 365 -3.33 -15.61 3.28
N HIS A 366 -3.48 -16.12 2.07
CA HIS A 366 -2.36 -16.24 1.12
C HIS A 366 -1.78 -14.87 0.72
N ARG A 367 -2.64 -13.90 0.36
CA ARG A 367 -2.20 -12.56 -0.03
C ARG A 367 -1.63 -11.76 1.15
N PRO A 368 -2.27 -11.68 2.34
CA PRO A 368 -1.68 -11.06 3.52
C PRO A 368 -0.32 -11.67 3.93
N LYS A 369 -0.16 -12.99 3.83
CA LYS A 369 1.13 -13.66 4.05
C LYS A 369 2.18 -13.25 3.03
N ARG A 370 1.83 -13.09 1.76
CA ARG A 370 2.74 -12.58 0.74
C ARG A 370 3.12 -11.13 1.01
N PHE A 371 2.18 -10.30 1.47
CA PHE A 371 2.45 -8.94 1.91
C PHE A 371 3.52 -8.93 3.01
N PHE A 372 3.26 -9.58 4.13
CA PHE A 372 4.18 -9.64 5.27
C PHE A 372 5.48 -10.36 4.94
N GLY A 373 5.41 -11.43 4.16
CA GLY A 373 6.56 -12.22 3.70
C GLY A 373 7.46 -11.50 2.68
N ALA A 374 7.03 -10.35 2.14
CA ALA A 374 7.86 -9.53 1.25
C ALA A 374 9.04 -8.89 1.99
N ALA A 375 8.92 -8.65 3.31
CA ALA A 375 9.98 -8.05 4.12
C ALA A 375 11.26 -8.90 4.06
N ARG A 376 12.37 -8.26 3.65
CA ARG A 376 13.69 -8.86 3.52
C ARG A 376 14.78 -7.79 3.43
N ASN A 377 15.97 -8.12 3.88
CA ASN A 377 17.20 -7.43 3.50
C ASN A 377 17.70 -8.00 2.17
N ILE A 378 18.37 -7.20 1.34
CA ILE A 378 18.71 -7.55 -0.04
C ILE A 378 20.21 -7.43 -0.26
N GLU A 379 20.81 -8.43 -0.92
CA GLU A 379 22.26 -8.47 -1.17
C GLU A 379 22.71 -7.39 -2.15
N GLU A 380 21.89 -7.09 -3.14
CA GLU A 380 22.14 -6.09 -4.19
C GLU A 380 21.99 -4.64 -3.68
N GLY A 381 21.52 -4.46 -2.45
CA GLY A 381 21.25 -3.18 -1.80
C GLY A 381 19.77 -2.87 -1.63
N GLY A 382 19.47 -2.06 -0.62
CA GLY A 382 18.11 -1.77 -0.19
C GLY A 382 17.50 -2.84 0.71
N SER A 383 16.41 -2.48 1.37
CA SER A 383 15.71 -3.40 2.27
C SER A 383 14.22 -3.06 2.37
N LEU A 384 13.40 -4.07 2.66
CA LEU A 384 12.01 -3.88 3.03
C LEU A 384 11.79 -4.42 4.44
N THR A 385 11.52 -3.53 5.37
CA THR A 385 11.16 -3.85 6.76
C THR A 385 9.64 -3.71 6.92
N ILE A 386 8.99 -4.68 7.54
CA ILE A 386 7.56 -4.61 7.85
C ILE A 386 7.36 -4.91 9.33
N LEU A 387 6.86 -3.93 10.08
CA LEU A 387 6.44 -4.07 11.46
C LEU A 387 4.92 -3.99 11.49
N ALA A 388 4.27 -5.13 11.76
CA ALA A 388 2.82 -5.23 11.71
C ALA A 388 2.24 -5.52 13.10
N THR A 389 1.16 -4.82 13.48
CA THR A 389 0.44 -5.15 14.71
C THR A 389 -0.49 -6.34 14.48
N ALA A 390 -0.47 -7.28 15.41
CA ALA A 390 -1.38 -8.41 15.46
C ALA A 390 -2.26 -8.30 16.73
N LEU A 391 -3.57 -8.34 16.52
CA LEU A 391 -4.53 -8.26 17.63
C LEU A 391 -4.75 -9.64 18.27
N VAL A 392 -4.62 -9.71 19.57
CA VAL A 392 -4.87 -10.93 20.38
C VAL A 392 -5.84 -10.62 21.52
N ASP A 393 -6.35 -11.65 22.17
CA ASP A 393 -7.29 -11.53 23.32
C ASP A 393 -8.53 -10.67 22.99
N THR A 394 -8.99 -10.72 21.75
CA THR A 394 -10.20 -10.01 21.28
C THR A 394 -11.48 -10.80 21.54
N GLY A 395 -11.37 -12.07 21.94
CA GLY A 395 -12.48 -13.02 22.03
C GLY A 395 -12.91 -13.61 20.68
N SER A 396 -12.22 -13.25 19.58
CA SER A 396 -12.49 -13.75 18.23
C SER A 396 -11.57 -14.93 17.89
N LYS A 397 -12.15 -16.10 17.64
CA LYS A 397 -11.40 -17.28 17.15
C LYS A 397 -10.73 -17.03 15.79
N MET A 398 -11.28 -16.13 14.98
CA MET A 398 -10.67 -15.72 13.72
C MET A 398 -9.33 -15.04 13.95
N ASP A 399 -9.22 -14.14 14.92
CA ASP A 399 -8.00 -13.41 15.23
C ASP A 399 -6.91 -14.33 15.79
N GLU A 400 -7.31 -15.34 16.60
CA GLU A 400 -6.39 -16.36 17.09
C GLU A 400 -5.76 -17.14 15.93
N VAL A 401 -6.58 -17.59 14.96
CA VAL A 401 -6.10 -18.28 13.77
C VAL A 401 -5.19 -17.38 12.94
N ILE A 402 -5.58 -16.14 12.70
CA ILE A 402 -4.77 -15.16 11.96
C ILE A 402 -3.41 -14.98 12.66
N TYR A 403 -3.40 -14.74 13.98
CA TYR A 403 -2.16 -14.56 14.73
C TYR A 403 -1.23 -15.77 14.61
N GLU A 404 -1.72 -17.00 14.83
CA GLU A 404 -0.90 -18.21 14.73
C GLU A 404 -0.32 -18.42 13.32
N GLU A 405 -1.06 -18.06 12.28
CA GLU A 405 -0.60 -18.15 10.89
C GLU A 405 0.49 -17.12 10.53
N PHE A 406 0.49 -15.95 11.17
CA PHE A 406 1.53 -14.93 10.95
C PHE A 406 2.73 -15.10 11.87
N LYS A 407 2.57 -15.62 13.08
CA LYS A 407 3.64 -15.94 14.03
C LYS A 407 4.74 -16.81 13.39
N GLY A 408 4.33 -17.83 12.63
CA GLY A 408 5.27 -18.68 11.90
C GLY A 408 6.03 -17.97 10.75
N THR A 409 5.53 -16.82 10.27
CA THR A 409 6.13 -16.08 9.15
C THR A 409 7.11 -15.00 9.64
N GLY A 410 6.89 -14.45 10.82
CA GLY A 410 7.72 -13.43 11.43
C GLY A 410 9.11 -13.94 11.88
N ASN A 411 10.05 -13.01 12.00
CA ASN A 411 11.38 -13.27 12.60
C ASN A 411 11.69 -12.33 13.78
N MET A 412 10.71 -11.57 14.23
CA MET A 412 10.75 -10.75 15.44
C MET A 412 9.34 -10.67 16.02
N GLU A 413 9.21 -10.78 17.33
CA GLU A 413 7.95 -10.62 18.05
C GLU A 413 8.15 -9.67 19.23
N LEU A 414 7.27 -8.67 19.35
CA LEU A 414 7.19 -7.76 20.48
C LEU A 414 5.80 -7.88 21.10
N HIS A 415 5.72 -8.46 22.28
CA HIS A 415 4.47 -8.73 22.97
C HIS A 415 4.13 -7.63 23.96
N LEU A 416 2.94 -7.06 23.84
CA LEU A 416 2.34 -6.23 24.87
C LEU A 416 1.49 -7.09 25.82
N ASP A 417 1.44 -6.74 27.09
CA ASP A 417 0.67 -7.44 28.11
C ASP A 417 -0.39 -6.53 28.73
N ARG A 418 -1.64 -7.02 28.74
CA ARG A 418 -2.77 -6.29 29.27
C ARG A 418 -2.66 -6.07 30.79
N ARG A 419 -2.12 -7.03 31.53
CA ARG A 419 -1.98 -6.95 33.00
C ARG A 419 -0.99 -5.86 33.41
N ILE A 420 0.08 -5.65 32.63
CA ILE A 420 1.04 -4.57 32.81
C ILE A 420 0.35 -3.22 32.54
N ALA A 421 -0.39 -3.12 31.44
CA ALA A 421 -1.14 -1.91 31.08
C ALA A 421 -2.23 -1.55 32.09
N GLU A 422 -2.93 -2.53 32.67
CA GLU A 422 -3.93 -2.33 33.73
C GLU A 422 -3.32 -1.73 35.01
N LYS A 423 -2.05 -2.04 35.32
CA LYS A 423 -1.26 -1.40 36.39
C LYS A 423 -0.72 0.00 36.02
N ARG A 424 -1.00 0.49 34.82
CA ARG A 424 -0.49 1.78 34.29
C ARG A 424 1.03 1.85 34.16
N VAL A 425 1.68 0.71 33.95
CA VAL A 425 3.09 0.63 33.59
C VAL A 425 3.20 0.65 32.06
N PHE A 426 3.96 1.63 31.53
CA PHE A 426 4.18 1.79 30.09
C PHE A 426 5.66 2.06 29.80
N PRO A 427 6.21 1.46 28.71
CA PRO A 427 5.54 0.58 27.75
C PRO A 427 5.16 -0.78 28.37
N ALA A 428 3.97 -1.29 28.06
CA ALA A 428 3.47 -2.54 28.62
C ALA A 428 4.05 -3.78 27.89
N ILE A 429 5.37 -3.82 27.76
CA ILE A 429 6.11 -4.86 27.02
C ILE A 429 6.34 -6.08 27.91
N ASN A 430 5.97 -7.27 27.42
CA ASN A 430 6.32 -8.52 28.03
C ASN A 430 7.70 -8.98 27.54
N ILE A 431 8.71 -8.82 28.37
CA ILE A 431 10.11 -9.09 28.04
C ILE A 431 10.34 -10.57 27.76
N ASN A 432 9.73 -11.46 28.53
CA ASN A 432 9.92 -12.90 28.42
C ASN A 432 9.37 -13.50 27.11
N ARG A 433 8.35 -12.86 26.54
CA ARG A 433 7.71 -13.32 25.29
C ARG A 433 8.23 -12.62 24.04
N SER A 434 8.99 -11.55 24.20
CA SER A 434 9.52 -10.74 23.11
C SER A 434 10.93 -11.17 22.71
N GLY A 435 11.25 -11.00 21.43
CA GLY A 435 12.60 -11.30 20.93
C GLY A 435 12.74 -11.27 19.42
N THR A 436 13.99 -11.24 18.96
CA THR A 436 14.35 -11.24 17.53
C THR A 436 15.18 -12.47 17.21
N ARG A 437 14.84 -13.15 16.12
CA ARG A 437 15.65 -14.29 15.63
C ARG A 437 16.96 -13.76 15.04
N LYS A 438 18.06 -14.44 15.39
CA LYS A 438 19.43 -14.06 14.98
C LYS A 438 19.80 -12.63 15.40
N GLU A 439 19.45 -12.24 16.63
CA GLU A 439 19.80 -10.96 17.22
C GLU A 439 21.31 -10.69 17.24
N GLU A 440 22.11 -11.78 17.21
CA GLU A 440 23.57 -11.72 17.12
C GLU A 440 24.09 -11.07 15.83
N LEU A 441 23.27 -10.94 14.79
CA LEU A 441 23.63 -10.22 13.57
C LEU A 441 23.38 -8.71 13.66
N LEU A 442 22.59 -8.29 14.64
CA LEU A 442 22.12 -6.90 14.81
C LEU A 442 22.79 -6.18 15.99
N THR A 443 23.45 -6.93 16.87
CA THR A 443 23.94 -6.41 18.14
C THR A 443 25.44 -6.72 18.27
N ASP A 444 26.20 -5.75 18.79
CA ASP A 444 27.61 -5.95 19.09
C ASP A 444 27.78 -7.11 20.13
N PRO A 445 28.79 -8.00 19.99
CA PRO A 445 29.00 -9.11 20.90
C PRO A 445 29.09 -8.73 22.39
N ALA A 446 29.67 -7.57 22.72
CA ALA A 446 29.74 -7.09 24.09
C ALA A 446 28.38 -6.63 24.65
N GLU A 447 27.55 -6.00 23.82
CA GLU A 447 26.17 -5.61 24.15
C GLU A 447 25.30 -6.85 24.29
N LEU A 448 25.41 -7.80 23.36
CA LEU A 448 24.65 -9.05 23.33
C LEU A 448 24.85 -9.87 24.62
N GLN A 449 26.10 -10.00 25.09
CA GLN A 449 26.38 -10.68 26.38
C GLN A 449 25.65 -10.01 27.54
N LYS A 450 25.63 -8.68 27.61
CA LYS A 450 24.93 -7.92 28.66
C LYS A 450 23.41 -8.15 28.57
N MET A 451 22.85 -8.15 27.37
CA MET A 451 21.44 -8.43 27.13
C MET A 451 21.06 -9.85 27.59
N TRP A 452 21.89 -10.84 27.31
CA TRP A 452 21.65 -12.21 27.78
C TRP A 452 21.74 -12.36 29.30
N VAL A 453 22.67 -11.66 29.93
CA VAL A 453 22.75 -11.62 31.41
C VAL A 453 21.49 -10.99 31.99
N LEU A 454 21.06 -9.83 31.44
CA LEU A 454 19.83 -9.16 31.84
C LEU A 454 18.63 -10.08 31.71
N ARG A 455 18.43 -10.75 30.57
CA ARG A 455 17.35 -11.70 30.37
C ARG A 455 17.36 -12.86 31.36
N LYS A 456 18.54 -13.39 31.71
CA LYS A 456 18.68 -14.45 32.74
C LYS A 456 18.26 -13.97 34.12
N VAL A 457 18.47 -12.70 34.45
CA VAL A 457 18.03 -12.10 35.73
C VAL A 457 16.54 -11.87 35.74
N LEU A 458 15.97 -11.40 34.62
CA LEU A 458 14.54 -11.07 34.52
C LEU A 458 13.65 -12.31 34.34
N HIS A 459 14.14 -13.38 33.68
CA HIS A 459 13.35 -14.57 33.37
C HIS A 459 12.68 -15.26 34.56
N PRO A 460 13.31 -15.41 35.74
CA PRO A 460 12.67 -16.01 36.91
C PRO A 460 11.71 -15.04 37.64
N MET A 461 11.73 -13.75 37.29
CA MET A 461 10.80 -12.77 37.85
C MET A 461 9.39 -12.96 37.27
N ASP A 462 8.37 -12.63 38.07
CA ASP A 462 7.01 -12.55 37.53
C ASP A 462 6.96 -11.47 36.45
N GLU A 463 6.17 -11.70 35.40
CA GLU A 463 6.02 -10.76 34.26
C GLU A 463 5.64 -9.32 34.69
N LEU A 464 5.11 -9.17 35.92
CA LEU A 464 4.77 -7.88 36.51
C LEU A 464 5.90 -7.27 37.35
N ALA A 465 6.95 -8.03 37.67
CA ALA A 465 8.09 -7.61 38.46
C ALA A 465 9.34 -7.37 37.58
N ALA A 466 9.38 -7.96 36.38
CA ALA A 466 10.40 -7.73 35.38
C ALA A 466 10.17 -6.43 34.62
#